data_68eebde24c193cb74e85ec3c13736a2a
#
_entry.id   68eebde24c193cb74e85ec3c13736a2a
#
_cell.length_a   1.000
_cell.length_b   1.000
_cell.length_c   1.000
_cell.angle_alpha   90.00
_cell.angle_beta   90.00
_cell.angle_gamma   90.00
#
_symmetry.space_group_name_H-M   'P 1'
#
loop_
_entity.id
_entity.type
_entity.pdbx_description
1 polymer ?
#
loop_
_entity_poly.entity_id
_entity_poly.type
_entity_poly.pdbx_seq_one_letter_code
_entity_poly.pdbx_strand_id
1 'polypeptide(L)'
;MLFTQGCSIHCSGCVNEHLWDFGCGKDISAEDVLKICIENEVDGITLHGGEPLDQPQAVLEAVKLLKKNAFSVILFTGYTKKELKDDQIKVWNSADIVVSGKFVESKKNFYMQFRGSTNQRIYTHKGKYKNYKVVDGQTVAILTLDDIGNLDIKGFFSDDIKKIIG
;
A
#
# COMPACT_ATOMS: atom_id res chain seq x y z
N MET A 1 -7.99 0.79 2.07
CA MET A 1 -6.63 0.21 2.28
C MET A 1 -6.68 -0.79 3.42
N LEU A 2 -5.93 -1.88 3.32
CA LEU A 2 -5.74 -2.87 4.38
C LEU A 2 -4.29 -2.78 4.87
N PHE A 3 -4.11 -2.53 6.15
CA PHE A 3 -2.80 -2.45 6.79
C PHE A 3 -2.52 -3.74 7.55
N THR A 4 -1.42 -4.40 7.22
CA THR A 4 -0.92 -5.54 8.01
C THR A 4 -0.15 -5.03 9.23
N GLN A 5 -0.24 -5.74 10.33
CA GLN A 5 0.56 -5.51 11.52
C GLN A 5 1.80 -6.40 11.49
N GLY A 6 2.95 -5.87 11.90
CA GLY A 6 4.23 -6.54 11.87
C GLY A 6 5.08 -6.19 10.66
N CYS A 7 6.36 -5.92 10.88
CA CYS A 7 7.34 -5.61 9.84
C CYS A 7 8.75 -5.99 10.30
N SER A 8 9.42 -6.86 9.55
CA SER A 8 10.81 -7.23 9.83
C SER A 8 11.84 -6.28 9.20
N ILE A 9 11.40 -5.34 8.36
CA ILE A 9 12.30 -4.50 7.55
C ILE A 9 12.79 -3.26 8.31
N HIS A 10 11.94 -2.62 9.10
CA HIS A 10 12.24 -1.46 9.96
C HIS A 10 13.00 -0.34 9.21
N CYS A 11 12.41 0.21 8.15
CA CYS A 11 13.03 1.29 7.38
C CYS A 11 13.22 2.55 8.23
N SER A 12 14.41 3.16 8.23
CA SER A 12 14.61 4.47 8.85
C SER A 12 13.70 5.53 8.23
N GLY A 13 13.00 6.32 9.06
CA GLY A 13 12.05 7.33 8.64
C GLY A 13 10.72 6.76 8.11
N CYS A 14 10.38 5.52 8.50
CA CYS A 14 9.10 4.91 8.16
C CYS A 14 7.95 5.72 8.77
N VAL A 15 6.93 6.02 7.97
CA VAL A 15 5.72 6.74 8.47
C VAL A 15 4.80 5.84 9.31
N ASN A 16 4.99 4.52 9.24
CA ASN A 16 4.16 3.52 9.91
C ASN A 16 4.95 2.71 10.96
N GLU A 17 5.86 3.33 11.70
CA GLU A 17 6.65 2.64 12.74
C GLU A 17 5.79 1.95 13.80
N HIS A 18 4.61 2.50 14.08
CA HIS A 18 3.63 1.92 15.00
C HIS A 18 3.08 0.54 14.54
N LEU A 19 3.31 0.16 13.28
CA LEU A 19 2.93 -1.14 12.72
C LEU A 19 4.09 -2.16 12.69
N TRP A 20 5.23 -1.88 13.30
CA TRP A 20 6.36 -2.82 13.28
C TRP A 20 6.18 -4.02 14.20
N ASP A 21 5.54 -3.81 15.36
CA ASP A 21 5.31 -4.89 16.32
C ASP A 21 4.25 -5.87 15.82
N PHE A 22 4.59 -7.15 15.76
CA PHE A 22 3.69 -8.23 15.34
C PHE A 22 2.58 -8.52 16.36
N GLY A 23 2.75 -8.13 17.62
CA GLY A 23 1.83 -8.44 18.72
C GLY A 23 0.64 -7.50 18.87
N CYS A 24 0.60 -6.39 18.14
CA CYS A 24 -0.37 -5.30 18.37
C CYS A 24 -1.59 -5.30 17.44
N GLY A 25 -1.67 -6.21 16.47
CA GLY A 25 -2.73 -6.27 15.47
C GLY A 25 -4.01 -6.95 15.96
N LYS A 26 -4.99 -6.97 15.05
CA LYS A 26 -6.20 -7.79 15.19
C LYS A 26 -6.22 -8.82 14.08
N ASP A 27 -6.55 -10.06 14.43
CA ASP A 27 -6.76 -11.09 13.44
C ASP A 27 -8.04 -10.81 12.66
N ILE A 28 -7.96 -10.96 11.35
CA ILE A 28 -9.07 -10.82 10.42
C ILE A 28 -9.03 -11.96 9.40
N SER A 29 -10.17 -12.58 9.13
CA SER A 29 -10.25 -13.63 8.11
C SER A 29 -10.24 -13.05 6.69
N ALA A 30 -9.87 -13.86 5.70
CA ALA A 30 -9.96 -13.48 4.29
C ALA A 30 -11.41 -13.17 3.88
N GLU A 31 -12.38 -13.90 4.43
CA GLU A 31 -13.81 -13.72 4.23
C GLU A 31 -14.29 -12.37 4.78
N ASP A 32 -13.82 -11.96 5.96
CA ASP A 32 -14.16 -10.65 6.54
C ASP A 32 -13.56 -9.52 5.71
N VAL A 33 -12.35 -9.67 5.21
CA VAL A 33 -11.75 -8.70 4.28
C VAL A 33 -12.60 -8.56 3.01
N LEU A 34 -13.03 -9.67 2.42
CA LEU A 34 -13.91 -9.66 1.26
C LEU A 34 -15.25 -8.99 1.58
N LYS A 35 -15.87 -9.34 2.71
CA LYS A 35 -17.13 -8.75 3.18
C LYS A 35 -17.02 -7.23 3.30
N ILE A 36 -15.97 -6.74 3.96
CA ILE A 36 -15.70 -5.29 4.09
C ILE A 36 -15.58 -4.62 2.71
N CYS A 37 -14.90 -5.27 1.76
CA CYS A 37 -14.77 -4.72 0.40
C CYS A 37 -16.12 -4.61 -0.32
N ILE A 38 -16.99 -5.61 -0.17
CA ILE A 38 -18.34 -5.61 -0.76
C ILE A 38 -19.21 -4.53 -0.12
N GLU A 39 -19.23 -4.48 1.21
CA GLU A 39 -20.06 -3.52 1.97
C GLU A 39 -19.68 -2.06 1.71
N ASN A 40 -18.41 -1.80 1.39
CA ASN A 40 -17.92 -0.46 1.05
C ASN A 40 -17.90 -0.17 -0.45
N GLU A 41 -18.44 -1.06 -1.29
CA GLU A 41 -18.56 -0.90 -2.74
C GLU A 41 -17.25 -0.50 -3.45
N VAL A 42 -16.10 -1.04 -2.98
CA VAL A 42 -14.79 -0.71 -3.55
C VAL A 42 -14.44 -1.62 -4.72
N ASP A 43 -13.68 -1.12 -5.70
CA ASP A 43 -13.20 -1.90 -6.86
C ASP A 43 -11.95 -2.74 -6.57
N GLY A 44 -11.31 -2.52 -5.42
CA GLY A 44 -10.09 -3.22 -5.04
C GLY A 44 -9.49 -2.70 -3.75
N ILE A 45 -8.38 -3.31 -3.36
CA ILE A 45 -7.67 -2.95 -2.14
C ILE A 45 -6.20 -2.63 -2.39
N THR A 46 -5.66 -1.80 -1.51
CA THR A 46 -4.23 -1.62 -1.34
C THR A 46 -3.79 -2.36 -0.08
N LEU A 47 -2.92 -3.35 -0.25
CA LEU A 47 -2.23 -4.03 0.84
C LEU A 47 -0.99 -3.22 1.22
N HIS A 48 -0.95 -2.77 2.46
CA HIS A 48 0.09 -1.90 3.01
C HIS A 48 0.29 -2.20 4.49
N GLY A 49 0.91 -1.30 5.25
CA GLY A 49 0.97 -1.34 6.70
C GLY A 49 2.38 -1.55 7.20
N GLY A 50 2.61 -2.60 7.99
CA GLY A 50 3.90 -3.16 8.27
C GLY A 50 4.51 -3.75 7.00
N GLU A 51 4.78 -5.06 6.97
CA GLU A 51 5.23 -5.73 5.74
C GLU A 51 4.27 -6.88 5.40
N PRO A 52 3.42 -6.74 4.37
CA PRO A 52 2.46 -7.79 4.02
C PRO A 52 3.11 -9.14 3.70
N LEU A 53 4.33 -9.12 3.14
CA LEU A 53 5.05 -10.35 2.79
C LEU A 53 5.76 -11.02 3.99
N ASP A 54 5.67 -10.46 5.19
CA ASP A 54 6.05 -11.15 6.43
C ASP A 54 4.96 -12.12 6.91
N GLN A 55 3.74 -12.03 6.35
CA GLN A 55 2.59 -12.91 6.61
C GLN A 55 2.05 -13.51 5.30
N PRO A 56 2.89 -14.18 4.48
CA PRO A 56 2.57 -14.47 3.09
C PRO A 56 1.43 -15.47 2.92
N GLN A 57 1.22 -16.40 3.87
CA GLN A 57 0.14 -17.38 3.78
C GLN A 57 -1.23 -16.71 3.92
N ALA A 58 -1.43 -15.93 5.00
CA ALA A 58 -2.68 -15.22 5.25
C ALA A 58 -2.98 -14.19 4.15
N VAL A 59 -1.96 -13.43 3.73
CA VAL A 59 -2.10 -12.46 2.65
C VAL A 59 -2.42 -13.15 1.32
N LEU A 60 -1.82 -14.31 1.03
CA LEU A 60 -2.11 -15.07 -0.19
C LEU A 60 -3.55 -15.57 -0.24
N GLU A 61 -4.06 -16.03 0.91
CA GLU A 61 -5.47 -16.48 1.04
C GLU A 61 -6.42 -15.32 0.74
N ALA A 62 -6.24 -14.17 1.38
CA ALA A 62 -7.04 -12.98 1.15
C ALA A 62 -6.97 -12.51 -0.31
N VAL A 63 -5.75 -12.42 -0.88
CA VAL A 63 -5.57 -12.02 -2.28
C VAL A 63 -6.26 -12.95 -3.24
N LYS A 64 -6.15 -14.28 -3.05
CA LYS A 64 -6.83 -15.26 -3.91
C LYS A 64 -8.35 -15.11 -3.86
N LEU A 65 -8.90 -14.91 -2.67
CA LEU A 65 -10.34 -14.74 -2.48
C LEU A 65 -10.83 -13.45 -3.15
N LEU A 66 -10.11 -12.35 -2.97
CA LEU A 66 -10.39 -11.07 -3.62
C LEU A 66 -10.32 -11.17 -5.14
N LYS A 67 -9.27 -11.79 -5.67
CA LYS A 67 -9.13 -11.99 -7.13
C LYS A 67 -10.22 -12.86 -7.72
N LYS A 68 -10.69 -13.90 -7.00
CA LYS A 68 -11.83 -14.75 -7.40
C LYS A 68 -13.12 -13.94 -7.52
N ASN A 69 -13.25 -12.86 -6.72
CA ASN A 69 -14.39 -11.95 -6.72
C ASN A 69 -14.15 -10.66 -7.55
N ALA A 70 -13.19 -10.71 -8.48
CA ALA A 70 -12.87 -9.64 -9.44
C ALA A 70 -12.31 -8.33 -8.83
N PHE A 71 -11.93 -8.32 -7.55
CA PHE A 71 -11.28 -7.17 -6.93
C PHE A 71 -9.86 -6.96 -7.46
N SER A 72 -9.46 -5.71 -7.59
CA SER A 72 -8.08 -5.32 -7.90
C SER A 72 -7.23 -5.28 -6.63
N VAL A 73 -5.94 -5.64 -6.74
CA VAL A 73 -5.01 -5.66 -5.60
C VAL A 73 -3.73 -4.89 -5.94
N ILE A 74 -3.43 -3.88 -5.15
CA ILE A 74 -2.13 -3.20 -5.14
C ILE A 74 -1.37 -3.68 -3.89
N LEU A 75 -0.15 -4.16 -4.07
CA LEU A 75 0.74 -4.60 -3.01
C LEU A 75 1.88 -3.61 -2.82
N PHE A 76 2.08 -3.13 -1.60
CA PHE A 76 3.28 -2.44 -1.19
C PHE A 76 4.15 -3.39 -0.37
N THR A 77 5.43 -3.47 -0.72
CA THR A 77 6.41 -4.29 0.01
C THR A 77 7.79 -3.64 -0.01
N GLY A 78 8.48 -3.74 1.10
CA GLY A 78 9.88 -3.34 1.18
C GLY A 78 10.84 -4.35 0.54
N TYR A 79 10.39 -5.57 0.25
CA TYR A 79 11.20 -6.56 -0.45
C TYR A 79 11.35 -6.23 -1.94
N THR A 80 12.51 -6.56 -2.49
CA THR A 80 12.71 -6.64 -3.94
C THR A 80 12.35 -8.04 -4.44
N LYS A 81 12.03 -8.18 -5.73
CA LYS A 81 11.66 -9.48 -6.31
C LYS A 81 12.72 -10.58 -6.09
N LYS A 82 14.00 -10.20 -5.99
CA LYS A 82 15.10 -11.15 -5.80
C LYS A 82 15.19 -11.72 -4.38
N GLU A 83 14.60 -11.02 -3.40
CA GLU A 83 14.60 -11.42 -1.98
C GLU A 83 13.43 -12.36 -1.65
N LEU A 84 12.45 -12.48 -2.54
CA LEU A 84 11.21 -13.22 -2.28
C LEU A 84 11.42 -14.74 -2.29
N LYS A 85 10.66 -15.42 -1.44
CA LYS A 85 10.65 -16.88 -1.29
C LYS A 85 9.21 -17.41 -1.42
N ASP A 86 9.07 -18.61 -1.96
CA ASP A 86 7.87 -19.45 -1.95
C ASP A 86 6.53 -18.67 -2.03
N ASP A 87 5.80 -18.60 -0.91
CA ASP A 87 4.48 -17.97 -0.85
C ASP A 87 4.54 -16.46 -1.07
N GLN A 88 5.64 -15.79 -0.73
CA GLN A 88 5.85 -14.38 -1.05
C GLN A 88 5.82 -14.14 -2.56
N ILE A 89 6.46 -15.03 -3.34
CA ILE A 89 6.43 -14.99 -4.81
C ILE A 89 5.00 -15.19 -5.33
N LYS A 90 4.22 -16.06 -4.69
CA LYS A 90 2.82 -16.31 -5.07
C LYS A 90 1.95 -15.07 -4.82
N VAL A 91 2.11 -14.40 -3.67
CA VAL A 91 1.42 -13.12 -3.37
C VAL A 91 1.79 -12.08 -4.40
N TRP A 92 3.09 -11.88 -4.64
CA TRP A 92 3.61 -10.95 -5.64
C TRP A 92 2.97 -11.15 -7.01
N ASN A 93 2.94 -12.39 -7.50
CA ASN A 93 2.40 -12.71 -8.82
C ASN A 93 0.87 -12.61 -8.91
N SER A 94 0.17 -12.60 -7.77
CA SER A 94 -1.28 -12.51 -7.69
C SER A 94 -1.79 -11.07 -7.60
N ALA A 95 -0.95 -10.13 -7.20
CA ALA A 95 -1.29 -8.70 -7.20
C ALA A 95 -1.33 -8.12 -8.62
N ASP A 96 -2.12 -7.11 -8.86
CA ASP A 96 -2.20 -6.41 -10.15
C ASP A 96 -1.07 -5.41 -10.32
N ILE A 97 -0.78 -4.68 -9.25
CA ILE A 97 0.33 -3.71 -9.17
C ILE A 97 1.15 -4.02 -7.92
N VAL A 98 2.46 -3.97 -8.04
CA VAL A 98 3.38 -4.11 -6.91
C VAL A 98 4.28 -2.89 -6.83
N VAL A 99 4.30 -2.24 -5.67
CA VAL A 99 5.26 -1.19 -5.31
C VAL A 99 6.31 -1.84 -4.40
N SER A 100 7.55 -1.88 -4.84
CA SER A 100 8.59 -2.72 -4.29
C SER A 100 9.84 -1.95 -3.92
N GLY A 101 10.44 -2.32 -2.80
CA GLY A 101 11.72 -1.81 -2.31
C GLY A 101 11.57 -1.03 -1.02
N LYS A 102 12.58 -1.15 -0.14
CA LYS A 102 12.65 -0.45 1.14
C LYS A 102 12.55 1.06 0.94
N PHE A 103 11.83 1.73 1.83
CA PHE A 103 11.92 3.17 1.91
C PHE A 103 13.35 3.57 2.32
N VAL A 104 13.91 4.54 1.63
CA VAL A 104 15.24 5.10 1.91
C VAL A 104 15.10 6.60 2.09
N GLU A 105 15.26 7.08 3.32
CA GLU A 105 15.00 8.47 3.70
C GLU A 105 15.84 9.46 2.88
N SER A 106 17.11 9.18 2.65
CA SER A 106 17.98 10.02 1.81
C SER A 106 17.58 10.09 0.32
N LYS A 107 16.63 9.24 -0.10
CA LYS A 107 16.06 9.18 -1.46
C LYS A 107 14.58 9.55 -1.48
N LYS A 108 14.07 10.13 -0.40
CA LYS A 108 12.67 10.55 -0.25
C LYS A 108 12.27 11.50 -1.37
N ASN A 109 11.11 11.24 -1.97
CA ASN A 109 10.56 12.09 -3.04
C ASN A 109 9.03 11.98 -3.05
N PHE A 110 8.36 13.10 -2.78
CA PHE A 110 6.89 13.18 -2.71
C PHE A 110 6.20 13.34 -4.08
N TYR A 111 6.98 13.58 -5.13
CA TYR A 111 6.44 13.75 -6.49
C TYR A 111 6.37 12.45 -7.29
N MET A 112 6.59 11.32 -6.63
CA MET A 112 6.58 10.00 -7.27
C MET A 112 5.30 9.26 -6.93
N GLN A 113 4.51 8.92 -7.95
CA GLN A 113 3.27 8.18 -7.76
C GLN A 113 3.53 6.84 -7.06
N PHE A 114 2.79 6.56 -5.98
CA PHE A 114 2.86 5.38 -5.12
C PHE A 114 4.19 5.17 -4.38
N ARG A 115 5.24 5.88 -4.66
CA ARG A 115 6.58 5.68 -4.10
C ARG A 115 6.95 6.77 -3.13
N GLY A 116 7.54 6.40 -2.00
CA GLY A 116 8.07 7.34 -1.02
C GLY A 116 9.53 7.71 -1.26
N SER A 117 10.28 6.91 -2.03
CA SER A 117 11.70 7.12 -2.33
C SER A 117 12.07 6.64 -3.73
N THR A 118 13.09 7.27 -4.35
CA THR A 118 13.44 7.07 -5.76
C THR A 118 13.97 5.68 -6.12
N ASN A 119 14.38 4.89 -5.13
CA ASN A 119 14.83 3.51 -5.34
C ASN A 119 13.67 2.50 -5.46
N GLN A 120 12.46 2.87 -5.05
CA GLN A 120 11.29 1.98 -5.17
C GLN A 120 10.84 1.85 -6.62
N ARG A 121 10.32 0.69 -6.96
CA ARG A 121 9.90 0.33 -8.32
C ARG A 121 8.46 -0.13 -8.35
N ILE A 122 7.75 0.19 -9.44
CA ILE A 122 6.40 -0.26 -9.70
C ILE A 122 6.44 -1.36 -10.75
N TYR A 123 5.75 -2.45 -10.48
CA TYR A 123 5.54 -3.57 -11.40
C TYR A 123 4.06 -3.71 -11.65
N THR A 124 3.68 -3.83 -12.90
CA THR A 124 2.31 -4.12 -13.32
C THR A 124 2.26 -5.52 -13.89
N HIS A 125 1.29 -6.32 -13.46
CA HIS A 125 1.13 -7.68 -13.94
C HIS A 125 0.12 -7.76 -15.09
N LYS A 126 -0.12 -8.98 -15.58
CA LYS A 126 -1.08 -9.25 -16.66
C LYS A 126 -2.50 -8.83 -16.21
N GLY A 127 -3.32 -8.35 -17.17
CA GLY A 127 -4.71 -8.01 -16.90
C GLY A 127 -5.00 -6.51 -17.07
N LYS A 128 -5.99 -6.02 -16.32
CA LYS A 128 -6.55 -4.66 -16.41
C LYS A 128 -5.47 -3.55 -16.34
N TYR A 129 -4.42 -3.77 -15.54
CA TYR A 129 -3.39 -2.76 -15.29
C TYR A 129 -2.06 -2.99 -16.04
N LYS A 130 -2.00 -3.95 -17.00
CA LYS A 130 -0.78 -4.25 -17.78
C LYS A 130 -0.17 -3.01 -18.43
N ASN A 131 -1.01 -2.10 -18.89
CA ASN A 131 -0.60 -0.88 -19.59
C ASN A 131 -0.71 0.37 -18.70
N TYR A 132 -0.82 0.21 -17.40
CA TYR A 132 -0.88 1.33 -16.47
C TYR A 132 0.40 2.15 -16.56
N LYS A 133 0.26 3.43 -16.85
CA LYS A 133 1.37 4.37 -16.93
C LYS A 133 1.47 5.10 -15.60
N VAL A 134 2.62 4.97 -14.95
CA VAL A 134 2.97 5.77 -13.78
C VAL A 134 3.14 7.23 -14.20
N VAL A 135 2.51 8.14 -13.49
CA VAL A 135 2.62 9.58 -13.72
C VAL A 135 3.32 10.20 -12.53
N ASP A 136 4.61 10.51 -12.69
CA ASP A 136 5.38 11.24 -11.70
C ASP A 136 5.24 12.76 -11.89
N GLY A 137 5.61 13.53 -10.86
CA GLY A 137 5.57 14.99 -10.91
C GLY A 137 4.23 15.61 -10.48
N GLN A 138 3.26 14.79 -10.07
CA GLN A 138 1.98 15.26 -9.53
C GLN A 138 1.87 14.92 -8.05
N THR A 139 1.57 15.90 -7.24
CA THR A 139 1.10 15.70 -5.85
C THR A 139 -0.42 15.76 -5.85
N VAL A 140 -1.05 14.79 -5.21
CA VAL A 140 -2.50 14.80 -5.04
C VAL A 140 -2.79 15.12 -3.58
N ALA A 141 -3.48 16.23 -3.35
CA ALA A 141 -4.08 16.58 -2.08
C ALA A 141 -5.59 16.37 -2.18
N ILE A 142 -6.16 15.67 -1.21
CA ILE A 142 -7.61 15.57 -1.04
C ILE A 142 -7.97 16.50 0.11
N LEU A 143 -8.71 17.55 -0.22
CA LEU A 143 -9.28 18.48 0.75
C LEU A 143 -10.74 18.13 0.92
N THR A 144 -11.12 17.80 2.14
CA THR A 144 -12.53 17.55 2.49
C THR A 144 -12.97 18.60 3.50
N LEU A 145 -13.97 19.39 3.15
CA LEU A 145 -14.63 20.35 4.04
C LEU A 145 -15.92 19.70 4.54
N ASP A 146 -16.09 19.60 5.85
CA ASP A 146 -17.35 19.12 6.41
C ASP A 146 -18.40 20.24 6.52
N ASP A 147 -19.64 19.85 6.85
CA ASP A 147 -20.79 20.78 6.91
C ASP A 147 -20.68 21.84 8.03
N ILE A 148 -19.71 21.68 8.94
CA ILE A 148 -19.44 22.63 10.06
C ILE A 148 -18.15 23.42 9.85
N GLY A 149 -17.50 23.27 8.68
CA GLY A 149 -16.35 24.07 8.26
C GLY A 149 -14.99 23.51 8.66
N ASN A 150 -14.90 22.26 9.15
CA ASN A 150 -13.60 21.64 9.40
C ASN A 150 -12.97 21.19 8.09
N LEU A 151 -11.70 21.49 7.92
CA LEU A 151 -10.91 21.09 6.76
C LEU A 151 -10.04 19.87 7.11
N ASP A 152 -10.35 18.73 6.49
CA ASP A 152 -9.48 17.54 6.52
C ASP A 152 -8.66 17.48 5.24
N ILE A 153 -7.34 17.30 5.40
CA ILE A 153 -6.39 17.29 4.28
C ILE A 153 -5.62 15.98 4.29
N LYS A 154 -5.81 15.19 3.24
CA LYS A 154 -5.13 13.90 3.04
C LYS A 154 -4.20 13.98 1.84
N GLY A 155 -2.98 13.46 1.99
CA GLY A 155 -2.00 13.41 0.89
C GLY A 155 -0.58 13.70 1.36
N PHE A 156 0.35 13.67 0.40
CA PHE A 156 1.74 14.05 0.63
C PHE A 156 1.93 15.48 0.09
N PHE A 157 2.28 16.41 0.96
CA PHE A 157 2.48 17.82 0.61
C PHE A 157 3.95 18.20 0.70
N SER A 158 4.37 19.11 -0.17
CA SER A 158 5.60 19.85 0.03
C SER A 158 5.47 20.75 1.27
N ASP A 159 6.60 21.11 1.87
CA ASP A 159 6.59 22.00 3.03
C ASP A 159 6.02 23.40 2.72
N ASP A 160 5.99 23.77 1.45
CA ASP A 160 5.36 25.03 0.99
C ASP A 160 3.83 24.97 1.09
N ILE A 161 3.22 23.82 0.80
CA ILE A 161 1.77 23.64 0.98
C ILE A 161 1.41 23.61 2.47
N LYS A 162 2.24 22.99 3.32
CA LYS A 162 2.04 23.00 4.79
C LYS A 162 2.04 24.43 5.35
N LYS A 163 2.85 25.33 4.82
CA LYS A 163 2.89 26.75 5.22
C LYS A 163 1.65 27.54 4.80
N ILE A 164 0.96 27.11 3.73
CA ILE A 164 -0.26 27.78 3.23
C ILE A 164 -1.49 27.36 4.04
N ILE A 165 -1.46 26.15 4.58
CA ILE A 165 -2.61 25.53 5.24
C ILE A 165 -2.58 25.75 6.78
N GLY A 166 -1.43 26.14 7.30
CA GLY A 166 -1.21 26.50 8.68
C GLY A 166 -0.89 26.27 9.67
#